data_43c44fcf06759a961a7168fd77ca4ae0
#
_entry.id   43c44fcf06759a961a7168fd77ca4ae0
#
_cell.length_a   1.000
_cell.length_b   1.000
_cell.length_c   1.000
_cell.angle_alpha   90.00
_cell.angle_beta   90.00
_cell.angle_gamma   90.00
#
_symmetry.space_group_name_H-M   'P 1'
#
loop_
_entity.id
_entity.type
_entity.pdbx_description
1 polymer ?
#
loop_
_entity_poly.entity_id
_entity_poly.type
_entity_poly.pdbx_seq_one_letter_code
_entity_poly.pdbx_strand_id
1 'polypeptide(L)'
;MSAFEFTVNVIDPIGLHARPASQIVKLVKDSGVNVLIGREGENLVKANSPLMLMALKIKTGETLKVSIETPDENHAAELVAQVQEFLKG
;
A
#
# COMPACT_ATOMS: atom_id res chain seq x y z
N MET A 1 13.25 14.07 7.86
CA MET A 1 12.41 12.87 7.75
C MET A 1 12.60 12.28 6.36
N SER A 2 12.74 10.97 6.31
CA SER A 2 12.96 10.28 5.05
C SER A 2 11.72 9.47 4.69
N ALA A 3 11.28 9.61 3.44
CA ALA A 3 10.21 8.80 2.90
C ALA A 3 10.61 8.35 1.51
N PHE A 4 10.33 7.10 1.20
CA PHE A 4 10.58 6.53 -0.12
C PHE A 4 9.24 6.29 -0.80
N GLU A 5 9.14 6.74 -2.04
CA GLU A 5 7.91 6.59 -2.82
C GLU A 5 8.09 5.53 -3.89
N PHE A 6 7.09 4.69 -4.02
CA PHE A 6 7.07 3.60 -4.98
C PHE A 6 5.72 3.57 -5.67
N THR A 7 5.64 2.86 -6.79
CA THR A 7 4.36 2.59 -7.44
C THR A 7 4.12 1.09 -7.43
N VAL A 8 2.85 0.72 -7.27
CA VAL A 8 2.42 -0.68 -7.35
C VAL A 8 1.21 -0.77 -8.26
N ASN A 9 1.00 -1.94 -8.86
CA ASN A 9 -0.11 -2.17 -9.77
C ASN A 9 -1.12 -3.11 -9.14
N VAL A 10 -2.40 -2.77 -9.27
CA VAL A 10 -3.49 -3.61 -8.76
C VAL A 10 -3.85 -4.62 -9.84
N ILE A 11 -3.44 -5.86 -9.62
CA ILE A 11 -3.62 -6.95 -10.58
C ILE A 11 -4.77 -7.87 -10.16
N ASP A 12 -5.09 -7.91 -8.86
CA ASP A 12 -6.19 -8.69 -8.32
C ASP A 12 -7.48 -8.40 -9.11
N PRO A 13 -8.17 -9.43 -9.63
CA PRO A 13 -9.36 -9.22 -10.47
C PRO A 13 -10.51 -8.51 -9.75
N ILE A 14 -10.50 -8.48 -8.43
CA ILE A 14 -11.53 -7.79 -7.63
C ILE A 14 -11.10 -6.36 -7.29
N GLY A 15 -9.80 -6.06 -7.41
CA GLY A 15 -9.25 -4.78 -7.01
C GLY A 15 -8.79 -4.80 -5.55
N LEU A 16 -8.75 -3.64 -4.91
CA LEU A 16 -8.35 -3.54 -3.51
C LEU A 16 -9.57 -3.79 -2.62
N HIS A 17 -9.85 -5.06 -2.36
CA HIS A 17 -10.97 -5.48 -1.52
C HIS A 17 -10.47 -5.89 -0.12
N ALA A 18 -11.36 -6.44 0.70
CA ALA A 18 -11.09 -6.70 2.12
C ALA A 18 -9.84 -7.54 2.38
N ARG A 19 -9.60 -8.58 1.57
CA ARG A 19 -8.49 -9.49 1.80
C ARG A 19 -7.12 -8.82 1.61
N PRO A 20 -6.79 -8.25 0.44
CA PRO A 20 -5.52 -7.55 0.31
C PRO A 20 -5.41 -6.33 1.23
N ALA A 21 -6.51 -5.61 1.46
CA ALA A 21 -6.47 -4.47 2.38
C ALA A 21 -6.07 -4.90 3.78
N SER A 22 -6.63 -6.00 4.29
CA SER A 22 -6.29 -6.52 5.61
C SER A 22 -4.85 -7.02 5.68
N GLN A 23 -4.38 -7.66 4.61
CA GLN A 23 -3.00 -8.13 4.53
C GLN A 23 -2.01 -6.98 4.57
N ILE A 24 -2.29 -5.91 3.83
CA ILE A 24 -1.43 -4.73 3.80
C ILE A 24 -1.40 -4.06 5.19
N VAL A 25 -2.56 -3.90 5.81
CA VAL A 25 -2.64 -3.28 7.14
C VAL A 25 -1.85 -4.08 8.17
N LYS A 26 -1.98 -5.41 8.15
CA LYS A 26 -1.22 -6.26 9.06
C LYS A 26 0.28 -6.10 8.85
N LEU A 27 0.72 -6.11 7.60
CA LEU A 27 2.14 -5.89 7.27
C LEU A 27 2.62 -4.55 7.81
N VAL A 28 1.86 -3.49 7.60
CA VAL A 28 2.23 -2.15 8.04
C VAL A 28 2.33 -2.07 9.56
N LYS A 29 1.35 -2.63 10.27
CA LYS A 29 1.37 -2.64 11.74
C LYS A 29 2.55 -3.44 12.29
N ASP A 30 2.84 -4.58 11.69
CA ASP A 30 3.94 -5.43 12.12
C ASP A 30 5.30 -4.77 11.85
N SER A 31 5.40 -3.96 10.80
CA SER A 31 6.65 -3.29 10.44
C SER A 31 7.01 -2.13 11.36
N GLY A 32 6.03 -1.52 12.01
CA GLY A 32 6.24 -0.34 12.83
C GLY A 32 6.54 0.92 12.02
N VAL A 33 6.38 0.88 10.70
CA VAL A 33 6.68 1.98 9.80
C VAL A 33 5.38 2.60 9.30
N ASN A 34 5.37 3.93 9.15
CA ASN A 34 4.20 4.61 8.61
C ASN A 34 4.19 4.48 7.08
N VAL A 35 3.09 3.95 6.55
CA VAL A 35 2.91 3.72 5.11
C VAL A 35 1.65 4.43 4.65
N LEU A 36 1.77 5.18 3.55
CA LEU A 36 0.66 5.89 2.94
C LEU A 36 0.42 5.32 1.54
N ILE A 37 -0.84 5.14 1.18
CA ILE A 37 -1.23 4.58 -0.12
C ILE A 37 -2.35 5.41 -0.73
N GLY A 38 -2.31 5.57 -2.04
CA GLY A 38 -3.37 6.25 -2.77
C GLY A 38 -3.05 6.35 -4.24
N ARG A 39 -3.92 7.04 -4.98
CA ARG A 39 -3.68 7.31 -6.40
C ARG A 39 -2.69 8.45 -6.53
N GLU A 40 -1.85 8.39 -7.56
CA GLU A 40 -0.93 9.48 -7.85
C GLU A 40 -1.70 10.77 -8.13
N GLY A 41 -1.23 11.86 -7.54
CA GLY A 41 -1.89 13.15 -7.68
C GLY A 41 -3.05 13.40 -6.73
N GLU A 42 -3.42 12.40 -5.92
CA GLU A 42 -4.48 12.52 -4.91
C GLU A 42 -3.88 12.39 -3.51
N ASN A 43 -4.69 12.70 -2.50
CA ASN A 43 -4.25 12.57 -1.12
C ASN A 43 -4.07 11.09 -0.77
N LEU A 44 -2.90 10.77 -0.21
CA LEU A 44 -2.63 9.42 0.25
C LEU A 44 -3.25 9.22 1.64
N VAL A 45 -3.70 7.99 1.91
CA VAL A 45 -4.25 7.63 3.21
C VAL A 45 -3.31 6.69 3.95
N LYS A 46 -3.36 6.70 5.27
CA LYS A 46 -2.55 5.79 6.08
C LYS A 46 -3.03 4.36 5.88
N ALA A 47 -2.08 3.46 5.64
CA ALA A 47 -2.37 2.05 5.42
C ALA A 47 -2.48 1.29 6.75
N ASN A 48 -3.13 1.89 7.74
CA ASN A 48 -3.31 1.30 9.06
C ASN A 48 -4.77 0.93 9.36
N SER A 49 -5.62 1.04 8.36
CA SER A 49 -7.04 0.67 8.49
C SER A 49 -7.55 0.09 7.19
N PRO A 50 -8.09 -1.16 7.21
CA PRO A 50 -8.65 -1.74 5.99
C PRO A 50 -9.80 -0.91 5.42
N LEU A 51 -10.60 -0.29 6.28
CA LEU A 51 -11.73 0.53 5.85
C LEU A 51 -11.25 1.76 5.07
N MET A 52 -10.15 2.36 5.48
CA MET A 52 -9.60 3.52 4.77
C MET A 52 -9.09 3.12 3.38
N LEU A 53 -8.46 1.96 3.27
CA LEU A 53 -8.00 1.47 1.97
C LEU A 53 -9.17 1.12 1.05
N MET A 54 -10.19 0.44 1.60
CA MET A 54 -11.36 0.08 0.81
C MET A 54 -12.17 1.30 0.39
N ALA A 55 -12.16 2.36 1.19
CA ALA A 55 -12.88 3.60 0.86
C ALA A 55 -12.31 4.30 -0.39
N LEU A 56 -11.08 3.98 -0.78
CA LEU A 56 -10.49 4.50 -2.01
C LEU A 56 -11.15 3.93 -3.27
N LYS A 57 -11.83 2.81 -3.16
CA LYS A 57 -12.53 2.14 -4.27
C LYS A 57 -11.59 1.85 -5.44
N ILE A 58 -10.43 1.36 -5.12
CA ILE A 58 -9.40 1.03 -6.12
C ILE A 58 -9.81 -0.23 -6.88
N LYS A 59 -9.70 -0.16 -8.21
CA LYS A 59 -10.09 -1.24 -9.10
C LYS A 59 -8.88 -1.89 -9.75
N THR A 60 -9.09 -3.08 -10.30
CA THR A 60 -8.08 -3.77 -11.09
C THR A 60 -7.57 -2.87 -12.21
N GLY A 61 -6.27 -2.88 -12.43
CA GLY A 61 -5.62 -2.10 -13.47
C GLY A 61 -5.15 -0.73 -13.03
N GLU A 62 -5.51 -0.30 -11.83
CA GLU A 62 -5.03 0.99 -11.31
C GLU A 62 -3.61 0.88 -10.79
N THR A 63 -2.89 2.00 -10.88
CA THR A 63 -1.55 2.13 -10.32
C THR A 63 -1.64 2.99 -9.07
N LEU A 64 -1.04 2.51 -7.98
CA LEU A 64 -1.07 3.23 -6.71
C LEU A 64 0.31 3.73 -6.35
N LYS A 65 0.34 4.86 -5.65
CA LYS A 65 1.56 5.38 -5.04
C LYS A 65 1.62 4.88 -3.60
N VAL A 66 2.80 4.40 -3.20
CA VAL A 66 3.06 3.94 -1.84
C VAL A 66 4.21 4.77 -1.29
N SER A 67 3.96 5.48 -0.19
CA SER A 67 4.98 6.27 0.50
C SER A 67 5.32 5.57 1.81
N ILE A 68 6.58 5.23 2.00
CA ILE A 68 7.05 4.49 3.17
C ILE A 68 8.02 5.37 3.95
N GLU A 69 7.62 5.75 5.15
CA GLU A 69 8.37 6.68 5.99
C GLU A 69 9.36 5.89 6.86
N THR A 70 10.54 5.65 6.31
CA THR A 70 11.64 4.98 7.01
C THR A 70 12.97 5.51 6.46
N PRO A 71 14.03 5.59 7.28
CA PRO A 71 15.34 5.95 6.77
C PRO A 71 16.04 4.79 6.05
N ASP A 72 15.52 3.58 6.15
CA ASP A 72 16.12 2.38 5.56
C ASP A 72 15.47 2.04 4.22
N GLU A 73 16.19 2.33 3.13
CA GLU A 73 15.71 2.07 1.78
C GLU A 73 15.48 0.59 1.52
N ASN A 74 16.33 -0.28 2.06
CA ASN A 74 16.17 -1.72 1.88
C ASN A 74 14.90 -2.21 2.53
N HIS A 75 14.58 -1.72 3.73
CA HIS A 75 13.34 -2.05 4.42
C HIS A 75 12.13 -1.56 3.64
N ALA A 76 12.21 -0.34 3.10
CA ALA A 76 11.13 0.21 2.28
C ALA A 76 10.89 -0.64 1.03
N ALA A 77 11.96 -1.06 0.35
CA ALA A 77 11.87 -1.91 -0.84
C ALA A 77 11.23 -3.25 -0.52
N GLU A 78 11.56 -3.87 0.62
CA GLU A 78 10.96 -5.12 1.05
C GLU A 78 9.46 -4.96 1.31
N LEU A 79 9.07 -3.88 1.98
CA LEU A 79 7.67 -3.63 2.29
C LEU A 79 6.85 -3.42 1.02
N VAL A 80 7.35 -2.63 0.07
CA VAL A 80 6.61 -2.39 -1.17
C VAL A 80 6.49 -3.64 -2.02
N ALA A 81 7.52 -4.51 -1.99
CA ALA A 81 7.46 -5.78 -2.71
C ALA A 81 6.35 -6.67 -2.15
N GLN A 82 6.18 -6.70 -0.83
CA GLN A 82 5.11 -7.47 -0.19
C GLN A 82 3.73 -6.88 -0.49
N VAL A 83 3.61 -5.55 -0.48
CA VAL A 83 2.37 -4.88 -0.85
C VAL A 83 1.99 -5.26 -2.29
N GLN A 84 2.95 -5.26 -3.21
CA GLN A 84 2.70 -5.65 -4.59
C GLN A 84 2.24 -7.11 -4.67
N GLU A 85 2.81 -8.01 -3.88
CA GLU A 85 2.38 -9.41 -3.83
C GLU A 85 0.92 -9.55 -3.41
N PHE A 86 0.50 -8.81 -2.39
CA PHE A 86 -0.89 -8.84 -1.93
C PHE A 86 -1.87 -8.33 -2.98
N LEU A 87 -1.41 -7.44 -3.87
CA LEU A 87 -2.25 -6.85 -4.92
C LEU A 87 -2.32 -7.69 -6.19
N LYS A 88 -1.60 -8.80 -6.24
CA LYS A 88 -1.68 -9.73 -7.39
C LYS A 88 -2.93 -10.62 -7.34
N GLY A 89 -3.46 -10.84 -6.19
CA GLY A 89 -4.65 -11.66 -6.01
C GLY A 89 -4.36 -13.05 -5.49
#